data_c8c060fa968c4b46fe66c9101726cbb6
#
_entry.id   c8c060fa968c4b46fe66c9101726cbb6
#
_cell.length_a   1.000
_cell.length_b   1.000
_cell.length_c   1.000
_cell.angle_alpha   90.00
_cell.angle_beta   90.00
_cell.angle_gamma   90.00
#
_symmetry.space_group_name_H-M   'P 1'
#
loop_
_entity.id
_entity.type
_entity.pdbx_description
1 polymer ?
#
loop_
_entity_poly.entity_id
_entity_poly.type
_entity_poly.pdbx_seq_one_letter_code
_entity_poly.pdbx_strand_id
1 'polypeptide(L)'
;MEALLNPRYPFDPSFAAGALPAYWVSPRHLAGDDGRLCDVVADSLAGLGWTSLTAVRGRRDFDELGDHHVVRSTVLHISPDALRWAQWVLADEPFHLGGLPVAWQVSARSDTTSSLADWSAYFTPGVPGEAITEFLLALDQCSQPTTLYDGPELVLATAAGNGWLRDADQPHAAAMHPTFTARLSLGEVPPLIQDADPSALTAEGDGQVAMGWQAWAEPAMGAPYLWAASFSASVPHRLVAAFAFSLSSTAPVLRRVLPESTRDQILCAPAN
;
A
#
# COMPACT_ATOMS: atom_id res chain seq x y z
N MET A 1 19.53 25.03 39.58
CA MET A 1 19.50 23.63 39.24
C MET A 1 18.15 23.11 39.70
N GLU A 2 17.12 23.36 38.90
CA GLU A 2 15.74 22.95 39.17
C GLU A 2 15.20 22.23 37.97
N ALA A 3 14.66 21.05 38.24
CA ALA A 3 14.20 20.07 37.29
C ALA A 3 13.01 20.62 36.47
N LEU A 4 13.16 20.59 35.14
CA LEU A 4 12.07 20.76 34.19
C LEU A 4 11.16 19.52 34.31
N LEU A 5 10.10 19.69 35.08
CA LEU A 5 9.01 18.74 35.19
C LEU A 5 8.28 18.63 33.84
N ASN A 6 8.34 17.46 33.28
CA ASN A 6 7.55 16.99 32.15
C ASN A 6 6.06 17.29 32.38
N PRO A 7 5.35 18.02 31.50
CA PRO A 7 3.92 18.22 31.63
C PRO A 7 3.24 16.85 31.40
N ARG A 8 2.81 16.23 32.49
CA ARG A 8 1.86 15.12 32.44
C ARG A 8 0.58 15.69 31.85
N TYR A 9 0.27 15.36 30.61
CA TYR A 9 -1.10 15.48 30.12
C TYR A 9 -1.96 14.59 31.01
N PRO A 10 -2.97 15.14 31.69
CA PRO A 10 -3.89 14.33 32.44
C PRO A 10 -4.61 13.42 31.41
N PHE A 11 -4.40 12.14 31.54
CA PHE A 11 -5.19 11.15 30.82
C PHE A 11 -6.63 11.32 31.33
N ASP A 12 -7.48 11.94 30.55
CA ASP A 12 -8.90 12.08 30.89
C ASP A 12 -9.58 10.73 30.64
N PRO A 13 -9.93 9.99 31.69
CA PRO A 13 -10.57 8.68 31.54
C PRO A 13 -11.95 8.77 30.87
N SER A 14 -12.52 9.94 30.69
CA SER A 14 -13.79 10.13 29.99
C SER A 14 -13.67 9.89 28.47
N PHE A 15 -12.45 9.91 27.90
CA PHE A 15 -12.21 9.52 26.49
C PHE A 15 -12.30 8.00 26.27
N ALA A 16 -12.36 7.18 27.31
CA ALA A 16 -12.31 5.72 27.19
C ALA A 16 -13.68 5.05 26.96
N ALA A 17 -14.79 5.77 26.96
CA ALA A 17 -16.11 5.16 27.04
C ALA A 17 -17.03 5.34 25.81
N GLY A 18 -16.64 6.08 24.79
CA GLY A 18 -17.42 6.21 23.56
C GLY A 18 -16.69 5.54 22.39
N ALA A 19 -17.12 4.36 21.98
CA ALA A 19 -16.67 3.83 20.68
C ALA A 19 -16.98 4.89 19.63
N LEU A 20 -15.96 5.34 18.88
CA LEU A 20 -16.17 6.27 17.77
C LEU A 20 -17.25 5.69 16.84
N PRO A 21 -18.19 6.52 16.37
CA PRO A 21 -19.21 6.05 15.45
C PRO A 21 -18.52 5.42 14.24
N ALA A 22 -19.04 4.28 13.82
CA ALA A 22 -18.55 3.59 12.63
C ALA A 22 -19.56 3.77 11.50
N TYR A 23 -19.05 3.80 10.27
CA TYR A 23 -19.84 4.01 9.07
C TYR A 23 -19.50 2.96 8.02
N TRP A 24 -20.51 2.46 7.34
CA TRP A 24 -20.33 1.72 6.09
C TRP A 24 -20.11 2.73 4.96
N VAL A 25 -18.99 2.62 4.25
CA VAL A 25 -18.54 3.61 3.27
C VAL A 25 -18.29 2.95 1.92
N SER A 26 -18.78 3.62 0.85
CA SER A 26 -18.49 3.27 -0.54
C SER A 26 -18.39 4.53 -1.41
N PRO A 27 -17.65 4.52 -2.54
CA PRO A 27 -16.84 3.43 -3.03
C PRO A 27 -15.56 3.25 -2.21
N ARG A 28 -15.03 2.02 -2.19
CA ARG A 28 -13.88 1.63 -1.34
C ARG A 28 -12.64 2.46 -1.59
N HIS A 29 -12.31 2.74 -2.85
CA HIS A 29 -11.10 3.49 -3.23
C HIS A 29 -11.07 4.94 -2.73
N LEU A 30 -12.20 5.51 -2.32
CA LEU A 30 -12.29 6.84 -1.72
C LEU A 30 -12.47 6.79 -0.19
N ALA A 31 -12.59 5.60 0.40
CA ALA A 31 -12.93 5.43 1.82
C ALA A 31 -11.74 5.63 2.78
N GLY A 32 -10.50 5.76 2.26
CA GLY A 32 -9.29 5.82 3.07
C GLY A 32 -8.97 4.51 3.81
N ASP A 33 -8.01 4.58 4.71
CA ASP A 33 -7.51 3.44 5.50
C ASP A 33 -7.88 3.48 6.99
N ASP A 34 -8.71 4.44 7.39
CA ASP A 34 -9.13 4.67 8.79
C ASP A 34 -7.95 5.02 9.74
N GLY A 35 -6.77 5.35 9.21
CA GLY A 35 -5.54 5.55 9.97
C GLY A 35 -4.98 4.27 10.62
N ARG A 36 -5.52 3.11 10.24
CA ARG A 36 -5.18 1.80 10.84
C ARG A 36 -4.51 0.85 9.86
N LEU A 37 -3.96 1.36 8.76
CA LEU A 37 -3.37 0.52 7.71
C LEU A 37 -2.29 -0.42 8.26
N CYS A 38 -1.44 0.10 9.17
CA CYS A 38 -0.40 -0.71 9.79
C CYS A 38 -1.00 -1.90 10.55
N ASP A 39 -1.98 -1.64 11.41
CA ASP A 39 -2.59 -2.66 12.26
C ASP A 39 -3.35 -3.71 11.43
N VAL A 40 -4.16 -3.25 10.46
CA VAL A 40 -4.97 -4.15 9.61
C VAL A 40 -4.08 -5.12 8.83
N VAL A 41 -2.99 -4.63 8.25
CA VAL A 41 -2.05 -5.46 7.48
C VAL A 41 -1.27 -6.38 8.43
N ALA A 42 -0.78 -5.86 9.57
CA ALA A 42 -0.04 -6.66 10.54
C ALA A 42 -0.91 -7.78 11.15
N ASP A 43 -2.16 -7.49 11.52
CA ASP A 43 -3.12 -8.47 12.05
C ASP A 43 -3.41 -9.56 11.02
N SER A 44 -3.55 -9.19 9.73
CA SER A 44 -3.76 -10.13 8.63
C SER A 44 -2.57 -11.08 8.48
N LEU A 45 -1.35 -10.55 8.50
CA LEU A 45 -0.11 -11.34 8.40
C LEU A 45 0.07 -12.26 9.61
N ALA A 46 -0.24 -11.77 10.83
CA ALA A 46 -0.22 -12.59 12.04
C ALA A 46 -1.23 -13.75 11.95
N GLY A 47 -2.44 -13.48 11.43
CA GLY A 47 -3.47 -14.49 11.17
C GLY A 47 -3.02 -15.59 10.19
N LEU A 48 -2.12 -15.27 9.26
CA LEU A 48 -1.49 -16.20 8.32
C LEU A 48 -0.27 -16.93 8.93
N GLY A 49 0.08 -16.66 10.18
CA GLY A 49 1.23 -17.28 10.85
C GLY A 49 2.60 -16.70 10.44
N TRP A 50 2.62 -15.51 9.86
CA TRP A 50 3.88 -14.84 9.54
C TRP A 50 4.58 -14.36 10.81
N THR A 51 5.89 -14.48 10.87
CA THR A 51 6.70 -14.03 12.00
C THR A 51 7.02 -12.56 11.88
N SER A 52 6.73 -11.77 12.91
CA SER A 52 7.08 -10.35 12.99
C SER A 52 8.42 -10.14 13.69
N LEU A 53 9.26 -9.31 13.08
CA LEU A 53 10.53 -8.85 13.62
C LEU A 53 10.59 -7.33 13.61
N THR A 54 11.00 -6.73 14.73
CA THR A 54 11.28 -5.29 14.76
C THR A 54 12.78 -5.08 14.57
N ALA A 55 13.15 -4.47 13.45
CA ALA A 55 14.53 -4.07 13.19
C ALA A 55 14.72 -2.62 13.65
N VAL A 56 15.65 -2.42 14.57
CA VAL A 56 16.00 -1.10 15.10
C VAL A 56 17.34 -0.69 14.52
N ARG A 57 17.40 0.44 13.83
CA ARG A 57 18.64 1.04 13.33
C ARG A 57 18.95 2.30 14.11
N GLY A 58 20.10 2.37 14.72
CA GLY A 58 20.66 3.61 15.26
C GLY A 58 21.59 4.24 14.22
N ARG A 59 21.37 5.49 13.85
CA ARG A 59 22.30 6.30 13.06
C ARG A 59 22.86 7.39 13.96
N ARG A 60 24.19 7.58 13.94
CA ARG A 60 24.81 8.76 14.50
C ARG A 60 24.85 9.80 13.39
N ASP A 61 24.03 10.82 13.51
CA ASP A 61 24.19 11.99 12.70
C ASP A 61 25.15 12.95 13.42
N PHE A 62 26.30 13.16 12.82
CA PHE A 62 27.27 14.16 13.29
C PHE A 62 26.88 15.50 12.66
N ASP A 63 26.00 16.21 13.32
CA ASP A 63 25.68 17.59 13.00
C ASP A 63 26.65 18.52 13.76
N GLU A 64 26.90 19.73 13.22
CA GLU A 64 27.69 20.78 13.88
C GLU A 64 27.09 21.19 15.25
N LEU A 65 25.87 20.78 15.57
CA LEU A 65 25.10 21.10 16.78
C LEU A 65 25.09 20.01 17.85
N GLY A 66 25.68 18.85 17.63
CA GLY A 66 25.77 17.79 18.62
C GLY A 66 25.48 16.37 18.11
N ASP A 67 25.82 15.38 18.92
CA ASP A 67 25.66 13.95 18.62
C ASP A 67 24.17 13.58 18.84
N HIS A 68 23.35 13.59 17.78
CA HIS A 68 21.97 13.14 17.83
C HIS A 68 21.85 11.67 17.41
N HIS A 69 21.42 10.84 18.36
CA HIS A 69 21.07 9.46 18.07
C HIS A 69 19.63 9.40 17.53
N VAL A 70 19.49 9.23 16.23
CA VAL A 70 18.20 8.89 15.63
C VAL A 70 18.03 7.38 15.68
N VAL A 71 17.07 6.92 16.46
CA VAL A 71 16.69 5.50 16.51
C VAL A 71 15.52 5.29 15.56
N ARG A 72 15.73 4.43 14.59
CA ARG A 72 14.73 4.08 13.58
C ARG A 72 14.31 2.63 13.77
N SER A 73 13.04 2.38 13.68
CA SER A 73 12.53 1.01 13.70
C SER A 73 11.64 0.74 12.50
N THR A 74 11.74 -0.45 11.97
CA THR A 74 10.81 -0.98 10.98
C THR A 74 10.32 -2.34 11.43
N VAL A 75 9.08 -2.67 11.08
CA VAL A 75 8.53 -4.00 11.34
C VAL A 75 8.61 -4.80 10.05
N LEU A 76 9.24 -5.95 10.12
CA LEU A 76 9.37 -6.91 9.04
C LEU A 76 8.55 -8.16 9.40
N HIS A 77 7.64 -8.55 8.52
CA HIS A 77 6.89 -9.79 8.62
C HIS A 77 7.43 -10.78 7.59
N ILE A 78 7.72 -12.01 8.01
CA ILE A 78 8.31 -13.05 7.16
C ILE A 78 7.37 -14.26 7.16
N SER A 79 7.04 -14.78 5.97
CA SER A 79 6.26 -15.99 5.79
C SER A 79 6.98 -17.21 6.38
N PRO A 80 6.23 -18.27 6.76
CA PRO A 80 6.81 -19.49 7.33
C PRO A 80 7.88 -20.17 6.46
N ASP A 81 7.76 -20.05 5.14
CA ASP A 81 8.73 -20.58 4.17
C ASP A 81 9.90 -19.63 3.86
N ALA A 82 9.89 -18.42 4.43
CA ALA A 82 10.88 -17.38 4.22
C ALA A 82 11.05 -16.94 2.74
N LEU A 83 10.06 -17.22 1.89
CA LEU A 83 10.06 -16.80 0.48
C LEU A 83 9.37 -15.45 0.26
N ARG A 84 8.64 -14.97 1.26
CA ARG A 84 7.86 -13.73 1.19
C ARG A 84 8.11 -12.90 2.42
N TRP A 85 8.09 -11.59 2.25
CA TRP A 85 8.14 -10.67 3.39
C TRP A 85 7.37 -9.39 3.09
N ALA A 86 6.88 -8.78 4.15
CA ALA A 86 6.23 -7.48 4.12
C ALA A 86 6.90 -6.57 5.16
N GLN A 87 7.17 -5.34 4.78
CA GLN A 87 7.85 -4.37 5.62
C GLN A 87 7.01 -3.10 5.73
N TRP A 88 6.77 -2.66 6.98
CA TRP A 88 6.30 -1.30 7.23
C TRP A 88 7.50 -0.35 7.10
N VAL A 89 7.41 0.56 6.15
CA VAL A 89 8.49 1.51 5.86
C VAL A 89 8.28 2.77 6.70
N LEU A 90 9.03 2.87 7.80
CA LEU A 90 9.11 4.13 8.57
C LEU A 90 10.25 4.94 7.98
N ALA A 91 9.90 6.02 7.28
CA ALA A 91 10.85 6.68 6.43
C ALA A 91 11.44 7.96 7.03
N ASP A 92 12.77 8.01 7.07
CA ASP A 92 13.50 9.29 7.11
C ASP A 92 13.93 9.75 5.70
N GLU A 93 14.03 8.81 4.79
CA GLU A 93 14.16 9.03 3.35
C GLU A 93 13.04 8.22 2.71
N PRO A 94 11.81 8.73 2.69
CA PRO A 94 10.70 7.97 2.20
C PRO A 94 10.86 7.76 0.70
N PHE A 95 10.78 6.50 0.29
CA PHE A 95 10.48 6.19 -1.09
C PHE A 95 9.07 6.72 -1.39
N HIS A 96 8.93 7.56 -2.41
CA HIS A 96 7.67 8.20 -2.75
C HIS A 96 7.04 7.60 -4.01
N LEU A 97 5.72 7.45 -3.97
CA LEU A 97 4.90 7.17 -5.14
C LEU A 97 3.93 8.34 -5.33
N GLY A 98 4.04 9.04 -6.45
CA GLY A 98 3.16 10.20 -6.73
C GLY A 98 3.23 11.29 -5.68
N GLY A 99 4.39 11.51 -5.07
CA GLY A 99 4.58 12.48 -3.99
C GLY A 99 4.13 11.98 -2.61
N LEU A 100 3.58 10.78 -2.49
CA LEU A 100 3.17 10.17 -1.23
C LEU A 100 4.25 9.21 -0.70
N PRO A 101 4.56 9.20 0.61
CA PRO A 101 5.51 8.25 1.15
C PRO A 101 4.97 6.82 1.05
N VAL A 102 5.85 5.85 0.78
CA VAL A 102 5.49 4.44 0.85
C VAL A 102 5.33 4.01 2.31
N ALA A 103 4.23 3.34 2.63
CA ALA A 103 3.98 2.78 3.94
C ALA A 103 4.32 1.28 4.02
N TRP A 104 3.92 0.51 3.00
CA TRP A 104 4.18 -0.91 2.93
C TRP A 104 4.97 -1.29 1.68
N GLN A 105 5.96 -2.13 1.89
CA GLN A 105 6.65 -2.87 0.83
C GLN A 105 6.41 -4.37 1.05
N VAL A 106 5.93 -5.05 0.02
CA VAL A 106 5.78 -6.51 -0.01
C VAL A 106 6.70 -7.06 -1.08
N SER A 107 7.43 -8.11 -0.76
CA SER A 107 8.41 -8.69 -1.68
C SER A 107 8.37 -10.22 -1.62
N ALA A 108 8.78 -10.86 -2.69
CA ALA A 108 8.99 -12.31 -2.71
C ALA A 108 10.21 -12.69 -3.54
N ARG A 109 10.68 -13.91 -3.28
CA ARG A 109 11.79 -14.56 -3.99
C ARG A 109 11.43 -16.02 -4.28
N SER A 110 12.06 -16.58 -5.28
CA SER A 110 11.88 -18.00 -5.67
C SER A 110 12.71 -18.95 -4.81
N ASP A 111 13.80 -18.47 -4.20
CA ASP A 111 14.77 -19.28 -3.46
C ASP A 111 15.21 -18.55 -2.19
N THR A 112 15.26 -19.26 -1.08
CA THR A 112 15.74 -18.76 0.22
C THR A 112 17.24 -18.43 0.24
N THR A 113 18.01 -18.95 -0.70
CA THR A 113 19.44 -18.62 -0.83
C THR A 113 19.67 -17.28 -1.53
N SER A 114 18.69 -16.75 -2.28
CA SER A 114 18.77 -15.43 -2.88
C SER A 114 18.63 -14.34 -1.81
N SER A 115 19.54 -13.38 -1.83
CA SER A 115 19.44 -12.17 -0.99
C SER A 115 18.55 -11.08 -1.57
N LEU A 116 18.19 -11.19 -2.86
CA LEU A 116 17.39 -10.22 -3.58
C LEU A 116 15.97 -10.73 -3.74
N ALA A 117 15.03 -9.79 -3.78
CA ALA A 117 13.66 -10.06 -4.20
C ALA A 117 13.59 -10.24 -5.71
N ASP A 118 12.78 -11.19 -6.17
CA ASP A 118 12.44 -11.32 -7.59
C ASP A 118 11.43 -10.26 -8.01
N TRP A 119 10.61 -9.79 -7.06
CA TRP A 119 9.68 -8.71 -7.26
C TRP A 119 9.34 -7.98 -5.96
N SER A 120 8.81 -6.76 -6.11
CA SER A 120 8.28 -5.98 -5.01
C SER A 120 6.99 -5.25 -5.40
N ALA A 121 6.13 -5.05 -4.41
CA ALA A 121 4.95 -4.20 -4.48
C ALA A 121 5.01 -3.15 -3.38
N TYR A 122 4.56 -1.95 -3.67
CA TYR A 122 4.64 -0.78 -2.79
C TYR A 122 3.28 -0.14 -2.63
N PHE A 123 2.94 0.25 -1.41
CA PHE A 123 1.64 0.84 -1.07
C PHE A 123 1.86 2.07 -0.21
N THR A 124 1.23 3.19 -0.57
CA THR A 124 1.22 4.41 0.25
C THR A 124 0.15 4.35 1.34
N PRO A 125 0.19 5.23 2.36
CA PRO A 125 -0.95 5.43 3.24
C PRO A 125 -2.21 5.78 2.43
N GLY A 126 -3.38 5.45 2.98
CA GLY A 126 -4.67 5.69 2.33
C GLY A 126 -5.10 4.60 1.33
N VAL A 127 -4.21 3.70 0.91
CA VAL A 127 -4.63 2.49 0.18
C VAL A 127 -5.60 1.71 1.06
N PRO A 128 -6.79 1.33 0.55
CA PRO A 128 -7.72 0.52 1.34
C PRO A 128 -7.04 -0.74 1.87
N GLY A 129 -7.03 -0.90 3.20
CA GLY A 129 -6.35 -2.04 3.85
C GLY A 129 -6.89 -3.39 3.37
N GLU A 130 -8.18 -3.44 3.01
CA GLU A 130 -8.83 -4.61 2.45
C GLU A 130 -8.19 -5.06 1.12
N ALA A 131 -7.74 -4.09 0.29
CA ALA A 131 -7.10 -4.43 -0.99
C ALA A 131 -5.69 -5.01 -0.78
N ILE A 132 -4.94 -4.47 0.18
CA ILE A 132 -3.63 -5.03 0.56
C ILE A 132 -3.82 -6.42 1.21
N THR A 133 -4.82 -6.58 2.07
CA THR A 133 -5.12 -7.87 2.71
C THR A 133 -5.44 -8.95 1.67
N GLU A 134 -6.29 -8.67 0.68
CA GLU A 134 -6.59 -9.64 -0.39
C GLU A 134 -5.34 -9.99 -1.22
N PHE A 135 -4.49 -9.00 -1.51
CA PHE A 135 -3.19 -9.25 -2.14
C PHE A 135 -2.32 -10.21 -1.32
N LEU A 136 -2.23 -9.98 -0.01
CA LEU A 136 -1.43 -10.81 0.90
C LEU A 136 -2.01 -12.21 1.09
N LEU A 137 -3.34 -12.35 1.17
CA LEU A 137 -4.01 -13.66 1.22
C LEU A 137 -3.73 -14.47 -0.05
N ALA A 138 -3.83 -13.84 -1.22
CA ALA A 138 -3.50 -14.48 -2.49
C ALA A 138 -2.01 -14.87 -2.57
N LEU A 139 -1.13 -14.03 -2.03
CA LEU A 139 0.30 -14.30 -1.96
C LEU A 139 0.60 -15.48 -1.04
N ASP A 140 -0.03 -15.56 0.13
CA ASP A 140 0.18 -16.65 1.09
C ASP A 140 -0.27 -18.00 0.54
N GLN A 141 -1.40 -18.03 -0.17
CA GLN A 141 -1.93 -19.22 -0.80
C GLN A 141 -1.14 -19.69 -2.03
N CYS A 142 -0.20 -18.88 -2.50
CA CYS A 142 0.56 -19.13 -3.69
C CYS A 142 1.75 -20.06 -3.40
N SER A 143 1.75 -21.28 -3.91
CA SER A 143 2.86 -22.23 -3.73
C SER A 143 4.18 -21.75 -4.37
N GLN A 144 4.08 -20.96 -5.44
CA GLN A 144 5.25 -20.41 -6.15
C GLN A 144 5.02 -18.90 -6.37
N PRO A 145 5.52 -18.05 -5.44
CA PRO A 145 5.18 -16.63 -5.40
C PRO A 145 5.74 -15.81 -6.56
N THR A 146 6.66 -16.38 -7.34
CA THR A 146 7.34 -15.68 -8.45
C THR A 146 6.93 -16.17 -9.83
N THR A 147 6.00 -17.14 -9.93
CA THR A 147 5.64 -17.71 -11.23
C THR A 147 4.56 -16.88 -11.93
N LEU A 148 4.85 -16.52 -13.17
CA LEU A 148 4.00 -15.75 -14.06
C LEU A 148 3.22 -16.70 -14.99
N TYR A 149 2.03 -17.16 -14.57
CA TYR A 149 1.17 -18.02 -15.42
C TYR A 149 0.10 -17.22 -16.15
N ASP A 150 -0.33 -16.08 -15.59
CA ASP A 150 -1.48 -15.33 -16.06
C ASP A 150 -1.03 -14.06 -16.81
N GLY A 151 -1.84 -13.62 -17.76
CA GLY A 151 -1.61 -12.38 -18.47
C GLY A 151 -2.31 -11.17 -17.83
N PRO A 152 -2.03 -9.95 -18.31
CA PRO A 152 -2.62 -8.72 -17.80
C PRO A 152 -4.15 -8.68 -17.96
N GLU A 153 -4.70 -9.46 -18.88
CA GLU A 153 -6.14 -9.58 -19.09
C GLU A 153 -6.88 -10.02 -17.83
N LEU A 154 -6.28 -10.88 -17.00
CA LEU A 154 -6.88 -11.31 -15.73
C LEU A 154 -7.16 -10.12 -14.81
N VAL A 155 -6.23 -9.19 -14.70
CA VAL A 155 -6.37 -8.00 -13.84
C VAL A 155 -7.47 -7.09 -14.34
N LEU A 156 -7.46 -6.81 -15.65
CA LEU A 156 -8.44 -5.94 -16.29
C LEU A 156 -9.84 -6.52 -16.29
N ALA A 157 -9.97 -7.83 -16.56
CA ALA A 157 -11.25 -8.53 -16.52
C ALA A 157 -11.83 -8.54 -15.10
N THR A 158 -10.98 -8.70 -14.08
CA THR A 158 -11.40 -8.66 -12.68
C THR A 158 -11.97 -7.28 -12.31
N ALA A 159 -11.29 -6.21 -12.65
CA ALA A 159 -11.79 -4.86 -12.39
C ALA A 159 -13.09 -4.57 -13.18
N ALA A 160 -13.13 -4.95 -14.46
CA ALA A 160 -14.32 -4.79 -15.31
C ALA A 160 -15.53 -5.60 -14.81
N GLY A 161 -15.31 -6.80 -14.27
CA GLY A 161 -16.35 -7.62 -13.65
C GLY A 161 -17.04 -6.94 -12.47
N ASN A 162 -16.36 -6.00 -11.81
CA ASN A 162 -16.89 -5.16 -10.73
C ASN A 162 -17.35 -3.77 -11.21
N GLY A 163 -17.49 -3.56 -12.53
CA GLY A 163 -18.05 -2.35 -13.10
C GLY A 163 -17.05 -1.25 -13.43
N TRP A 164 -15.74 -1.51 -13.35
CA TRP A 164 -14.75 -0.56 -13.84
C TRP A 164 -14.73 -0.56 -15.37
N LEU A 165 -14.45 0.60 -15.94
CA LEU A 165 -14.39 0.80 -17.39
C LEU A 165 -12.98 0.52 -17.89
N ARG A 166 -12.85 -0.17 -19.01
CA ARG A 166 -11.58 -0.22 -19.71
C ARG A 166 -11.29 1.14 -20.33
N ASP A 167 -10.05 1.55 -20.27
CA ASP A 167 -9.59 2.78 -20.91
C ASP A 167 -9.80 2.67 -22.45
N ALA A 168 -10.40 3.70 -23.05
CA ALA A 168 -10.71 3.67 -24.48
C ALA A 168 -9.44 3.69 -25.36
N ASP A 169 -8.39 4.38 -24.90
CA ASP A 169 -7.12 4.49 -25.61
C ASP A 169 -6.18 3.32 -25.31
N GLN A 170 -6.31 2.71 -24.13
CA GLN A 170 -5.45 1.61 -23.65
C GLN A 170 -6.28 0.43 -23.11
N PRO A 171 -7.18 -0.18 -23.90
CA PRO A 171 -8.14 -1.17 -23.39
C PRO A 171 -7.49 -2.47 -22.90
N HIS A 172 -6.24 -2.73 -23.29
CA HIS A 172 -5.45 -3.91 -22.89
C HIS A 172 -4.44 -3.60 -21.78
N ALA A 173 -4.38 -2.36 -21.32
CA ALA A 173 -3.39 -1.92 -20.33
C ALA A 173 -3.99 -1.14 -19.17
N ALA A 174 -5.21 -0.60 -19.27
CA ALA A 174 -5.76 0.21 -18.21
C ALA A 174 -7.26 0.02 -18.00
N ALA A 175 -7.68 0.18 -16.73
CA ALA A 175 -9.06 0.25 -16.29
C ALA A 175 -9.23 1.39 -15.29
N MET A 176 -10.41 2.00 -15.26
CA MET A 176 -10.72 3.13 -14.39
C MET A 176 -12.13 3.01 -13.78
N HIS A 177 -12.28 3.56 -12.60
CA HIS A 177 -13.60 3.69 -12.00
C HIS A 177 -14.49 4.62 -12.85
N PRO A 178 -15.81 4.37 -12.99
CA PRO A 178 -16.69 5.20 -13.83
C PRO A 178 -16.73 6.69 -13.49
N THR A 179 -16.38 7.07 -12.27
CA THR A 179 -16.26 8.48 -11.85
C THR A 179 -14.89 9.10 -12.13
N PHE A 180 -13.96 8.35 -12.74
CA PHE A 180 -12.58 8.76 -13.03
C PHE A 180 -11.74 9.11 -11.79
N THR A 181 -12.15 8.65 -10.61
CA THR A 181 -11.47 8.91 -9.33
C THR A 181 -10.48 7.82 -8.93
N ALA A 182 -10.39 6.72 -9.66
CA ALA A 182 -9.35 5.70 -9.49
C ALA A 182 -9.00 5.05 -10.82
N ARG A 183 -7.75 4.63 -10.93
CA ARG A 183 -7.20 3.98 -12.13
C ARG A 183 -6.28 2.83 -11.74
N LEU A 184 -6.21 1.85 -12.63
CA LEU A 184 -5.29 0.73 -12.63
C LEU A 184 -4.67 0.66 -14.02
N SER A 185 -3.34 0.68 -14.15
CA SER A 185 -2.66 0.72 -15.44
C SER A 185 -1.42 -0.17 -15.45
N LEU A 186 -1.19 -0.85 -16.57
CA LEU A 186 0.04 -1.57 -16.88
C LEU A 186 0.89 -0.72 -17.81
N GLY A 187 2.12 -0.44 -17.44
CA GLY A 187 3.04 0.32 -18.26
C GLY A 187 3.60 1.55 -17.57
N GLU A 188 4.33 2.36 -18.34
CA GLU A 188 4.83 3.64 -17.87
C GLU A 188 3.67 4.56 -17.54
N VAL A 189 3.49 4.82 -16.27
CA VAL A 189 2.66 5.93 -15.83
C VAL A 189 3.61 7.04 -15.45
N PRO A 190 3.58 8.18 -16.15
CA PRO A 190 4.34 9.35 -15.72
C PRO A 190 3.84 9.75 -14.35
N PRO A 191 4.56 10.25 -13.62
CA PRO A 191 5.61 10.12 -12.66
C PRO A 191 5.10 9.69 -11.28
N LEU A 192 4.54 8.51 -11.11
CA LEU A 192 4.28 7.97 -9.76
C LEU A 192 5.59 7.76 -8.97
N ILE A 193 6.73 7.80 -9.66
CA ILE A 193 8.07 7.65 -9.07
C ILE A 193 8.86 8.91 -9.38
N GLN A 194 8.57 10.03 -8.71
CA GLN A 194 9.28 11.29 -9.00
C GLN A 194 10.66 11.39 -8.36
N ASP A 195 10.96 10.66 -7.30
CA ASP A 195 12.19 10.83 -6.52
C ASP A 195 12.98 9.53 -6.30
N ALA A 196 12.63 8.44 -6.96
CA ALA A 196 13.50 7.27 -6.95
C ALA A 196 14.73 7.58 -7.81
N ASP A 197 15.91 7.41 -7.22
CA ASP A 197 17.16 7.41 -7.97
C ASP A 197 17.00 6.50 -9.19
N PRO A 198 17.04 7.03 -10.42
CA PRO A 198 16.87 6.22 -11.64
C PRO A 198 17.84 5.04 -11.68
N SER A 199 19.00 5.15 -11.02
CA SER A 199 19.99 4.09 -10.89
C SER A 199 19.53 2.92 -10.03
N ALA A 200 18.55 3.08 -9.17
CA ALA A 200 18.00 2.00 -8.34
C ALA A 200 16.94 1.17 -9.07
N LEU A 201 16.39 1.67 -10.19
CA LEU A 201 15.35 1.03 -10.99
C LEU A 201 15.86 0.54 -12.35
N THR A 202 17.02 0.99 -12.78
CA THR A 202 17.70 0.47 -13.97
C THR A 202 18.59 -0.70 -13.58
N ALA A 203 18.07 -1.92 -13.67
CA ALA A 203 18.96 -3.01 -14.02
C ALA A 203 19.62 -2.59 -15.35
N GLU A 204 20.94 -2.38 -15.33
CA GLU A 204 21.73 -2.06 -16.50
C GLU A 204 21.44 -3.08 -17.62
N GLY A 205 20.73 -2.67 -18.63
CA GLY A 205 20.39 -3.48 -19.79
C GLY A 205 19.28 -2.84 -20.61
N ASP A 206 19.69 -2.10 -21.61
CA ASP A 206 18.87 -1.75 -22.78
C ASP A 206 17.64 -0.83 -22.60
N GLY A 207 17.65 0.15 -21.71
CA GLY A 207 16.76 1.31 -21.82
C GLY A 207 15.24 1.05 -21.81
N GLN A 208 14.80 -0.20 -21.63
CA GLN A 208 13.40 -0.54 -21.42
C GLN A 208 13.09 -0.49 -19.93
N VAL A 209 12.39 0.57 -19.53
CA VAL A 209 11.74 0.60 -18.21
C VAL A 209 10.83 -0.62 -18.11
N ALA A 210 11.07 -1.48 -17.10
CA ALA A 210 10.26 -2.65 -16.90
C ALA A 210 8.82 -2.21 -16.57
N MET A 211 7.87 -2.55 -17.45
CA MET A 211 6.47 -2.18 -17.32
C MET A 211 5.82 -3.01 -16.21
N GLY A 212 5.41 -2.34 -15.12
CA GLY A 212 4.68 -2.94 -14.02
C GLY A 212 3.27 -2.35 -13.87
N TRP A 213 2.49 -2.88 -12.96
CA TRP A 213 1.18 -2.33 -12.63
C TRP A 213 1.30 -1.13 -11.70
N GLN A 214 0.45 -0.14 -11.95
CA GLN A 214 0.25 1.03 -11.11
C GLN A 214 -1.23 1.18 -10.79
N ALA A 215 -1.55 1.54 -9.56
CA ALA A 215 -2.91 1.87 -9.15
C ALA A 215 -2.89 3.14 -8.30
N TRP A 216 -3.89 3.99 -8.46
CA TRP A 216 -4.03 5.21 -7.68
C TRP A 216 -5.46 5.67 -7.58
N ALA A 217 -5.72 6.53 -6.60
CA ALA A 217 -6.95 7.30 -6.52
C ALA A 217 -6.65 8.79 -6.32
N GLU A 218 -7.53 9.60 -6.87
CA GLU A 218 -7.54 11.06 -6.77
C GLU A 218 -8.98 11.54 -6.53
N PRO A 219 -9.21 12.62 -5.76
CA PRO A 219 -10.57 13.08 -5.49
C PRO A 219 -11.24 13.65 -6.75
N ALA A 220 -10.46 14.13 -7.70
CA ALA A 220 -10.89 14.60 -9.01
C ALA A 220 -9.71 14.42 -9.99
N MET A 221 -10.00 14.29 -11.27
CA MET A 221 -8.98 14.14 -12.31
C MET A 221 -7.94 15.28 -12.25
N GLY A 222 -6.67 14.92 -12.07
CA GLY A 222 -5.54 15.85 -11.97
C GLY A 222 -5.37 16.50 -10.59
N ALA A 223 -6.13 16.08 -9.58
CA ALA A 223 -5.89 16.48 -8.20
C ALA A 223 -4.73 15.66 -7.59
N PRO A 224 -4.15 16.09 -6.46
CA PRO A 224 -3.18 15.27 -5.75
C PRO A 224 -3.73 13.89 -5.41
N TYR A 225 -2.87 12.89 -5.50
CA TYR A 225 -3.25 11.52 -5.19
C TYR A 225 -3.68 11.36 -3.73
N LEU A 226 -4.74 10.60 -3.51
CA LEU A 226 -5.16 10.16 -2.18
C LEU A 226 -4.28 9.03 -1.70
N TRP A 227 -3.93 8.14 -2.62
CA TRP A 227 -3.03 7.02 -2.42
C TRP A 227 -2.52 6.50 -3.76
N ALA A 228 -1.44 5.74 -3.71
CA ALA A 228 -0.86 5.04 -4.85
C ALA A 228 -0.35 3.65 -4.44
N ALA A 229 -0.34 2.73 -5.40
CA ALA A 229 0.29 1.43 -5.31
C ALA A 229 1.07 1.14 -6.58
N SER A 230 2.22 0.49 -6.44
CA SER A 230 3.10 0.12 -7.56
C SER A 230 3.52 -1.33 -7.43
N PHE A 231 3.50 -2.06 -8.52
CA PHE A 231 3.87 -3.46 -8.61
C PHE A 231 4.96 -3.60 -9.68
N SER A 232 6.11 -4.16 -9.34
CA SER A 232 7.16 -4.39 -10.33
C SER A 232 6.67 -5.33 -11.45
N ALA A 233 7.31 -5.29 -12.61
CA ALA A 233 6.91 -6.07 -13.78
C ALA A 233 6.85 -7.59 -13.53
N SER A 234 7.64 -8.07 -12.58
CA SER A 234 7.73 -9.49 -12.23
C SER A 234 6.67 -9.93 -11.21
N VAL A 235 5.79 -9.04 -10.72
CA VAL A 235 4.68 -9.43 -9.82
C VAL A 235 3.68 -10.28 -10.60
N PRO A 236 3.33 -11.49 -10.11
CA PRO A 236 2.34 -12.32 -10.76
C PRO A 236 0.98 -11.61 -10.92
N HIS A 237 0.43 -11.60 -12.12
CA HIS A 237 -0.82 -10.90 -12.44
C HIS A 237 -2.00 -11.33 -11.55
N ARG A 238 -2.03 -12.59 -11.10
CA ARG A 238 -3.05 -13.09 -10.16
C ARG A 238 -3.05 -12.36 -8.82
N LEU A 239 -1.87 -11.92 -8.35
CA LEU A 239 -1.76 -11.16 -7.10
C LEU A 239 -2.30 -9.74 -7.31
N VAL A 240 -1.95 -9.12 -8.43
CA VAL A 240 -2.51 -7.81 -8.80
C VAL A 240 -4.02 -7.92 -9.05
N ALA A 241 -4.50 -9.03 -9.61
CA ALA A 241 -5.93 -9.28 -9.79
C ALA A 241 -6.67 -9.40 -8.45
N ALA A 242 -6.08 -10.04 -7.43
CA ALA A 242 -6.65 -10.09 -6.09
C ALA A 242 -6.76 -8.68 -5.46
N PHE A 243 -5.72 -7.86 -5.61
CA PHE A 243 -5.77 -6.45 -5.22
C PHE A 243 -6.87 -5.70 -5.97
N ALA A 244 -6.93 -5.83 -7.31
CA ALA A 244 -7.91 -5.20 -8.17
C ALA A 244 -9.35 -5.64 -7.84
N PHE A 245 -9.57 -6.92 -7.53
CA PHE A 245 -10.86 -7.46 -7.10
C PHE A 245 -11.37 -6.76 -5.85
N SER A 246 -10.52 -6.68 -4.83
CA SER A 246 -10.90 -6.00 -3.60
C SER A 246 -11.08 -4.49 -3.81
N LEU A 247 -10.17 -3.84 -4.52
CA LEU A 247 -10.23 -2.41 -4.80
C LEU A 247 -11.50 -2.00 -5.55
N SER A 248 -11.88 -2.78 -6.56
CA SER A 248 -13.05 -2.53 -7.41
C SER A 248 -14.37 -3.02 -6.83
N SER A 249 -14.34 -3.71 -5.68
CA SER A 249 -15.53 -4.23 -5.02
C SER A 249 -16.53 -3.11 -4.70
N THR A 250 -17.80 -3.37 -4.98
CA THR A 250 -18.91 -2.48 -4.64
C THR A 250 -19.38 -2.64 -3.19
N ALA A 251 -18.89 -3.66 -2.47
CA ALA A 251 -19.23 -3.87 -1.07
C ALA A 251 -18.67 -2.72 -0.21
N PRO A 252 -19.51 -2.12 0.66
CA PRO A 252 -19.05 -1.05 1.53
C PRO A 252 -18.01 -1.57 2.54
N VAL A 253 -17.17 -0.66 3.03
CA VAL A 253 -16.16 -0.94 4.06
C VAL A 253 -16.47 -0.15 5.32
N LEU A 254 -16.10 -0.72 6.46
CA LEU A 254 -16.31 -0.08 7.75
C LEU A 254 -15.20 0.94 8.00
N ARG A 255 -15.58 2.20 8.34
CA ARG A 255 -14.65 3.27 8.70
C ARG A 255 -15.13 4.02 9.94
N ARG A 256 -14.18 4.41 10.78
CA ARG A 256 -14.42 5.28 11.95
C ARG A 256 -13.97 6.72 11.68
N VAL A 257 -13.02 6.89 10.76
CA VAL A 257 -12.54 8.18 10.31
C VAL A 257 -12.82 8.30 8.82
N LEU A 258 -13.54 9.36 8.44
CA LEU A 258 -13.85 9.63 7.03
C LEU A 258 -12.84 10.64 6.48
N PRO A 259 -12.26 10.40 5.29
CA PRO A 259 -11.35 11.35 4.68
C PRO A 259 -12.09 12.63 4.31
N GLU A 260 -11.56 13.78 4.70
CA GLU A 260 -12.18 15.09 4.42
C GLU A 260 -12.24 15.40 2.92
N SER A 261 -11.18 15.06 2.19
CA SER A 261 -11.04 15.36 0.75
C SER A 261 -12.04 14.63 -0.14
N THR A 262 -12.64 13.55 0.34
CA THR A 262 -13.60 12.72 -0.45
C THR A 262 -14.98 12.65 0.20
N ARG A 263 -15.20 13.36 1.28
CA ARG A 263 -16.42 13.26 2.09
C ARG A 263 -17.71 13.43 1.30
N ASP A 264 -17.70 14.32 0.33
CA ASP A 264 -18.87 14.61 -0.52
C ASP A 264 -19.06 13.60 -1.67
N GLN A 265 -18.11 12.70 -1.86
CA GLN A 265 -18.09 11.72 -2.95
C GLN A 265 -18.35 10.28 -2.46
N ILE A 266 -18.36 10.09 -1.14
CA ILE A 266 -18.59 8.80 -0.53
C ILE A 266 -20.04 8.66 -0.05
N LEU A 267 -20.59 7.48 -0.19
CA LEU A 267 -21.84 7.10 0.44
C LEU A 267 -21.56 6.55 1.83
N CYS A 268 -22.16 7.15 2.84
CA CYS A 268 -21.97 6.74 4.24
C CYS A 268 -23.31 6.32 4.85
N ALA A 269 -23.31 5.18 5.53
CA ALA A 269 -24.41 4.73 6.38
C ALA A 269 -23.88 4.37 7.77
N PRO A 270 -24.58 4.76 8.86
CA PRO A 270 -24.16 4.36 10.20
C PRO A 270 -24.08 2.83 10.31
N ALA A 271 -23.02 2.34 10.95
CA ALA A 271 -22.92 0.93 11.34
C ALA A 271 -23.54 0.83 12.74
N ASN A 272 -24.72 0.22 12.81
CA ASN A 272 -25.45 0.00 14.07
C ASN A 272 -24.78 -1.09 14.93
#